data_5d96aa6a94d867ea18d6e142ae6fa587
#
_entry.id   5d96aa6a94d867ea18d6e142ae6fa587
#
_cell.length_a   1.000
_cell.length_b   1.000
_cell.length_c   1.000
_cell.angle_alpha   90.00
_cell.angle_beta   90.00
_cell.angle_gamma   90.00
#
_symmetry.space_group_name_H-M   'P 1'
#
loop_
_entity.id
_entity.type
_entity.pdbx_description
1 polymer ?
#
loop_
_entity_poly.entity_id
_entity_poly.type
_entity_poly.pdbx_seq_one_letter_code
_entity_poly.pdbx_strand_id
1 'polypeptide(L)'
;EKDKALISWYIREISKYPIDVKMNTEITDVKALEFDEIIVATGAKAKNLPIKGGDTAIEAIDYLLGNKEVKGEDVVVIGGGLTGCEIAYDLYLKGKKPVIVEMQDDLITTPGICLANTSYLRDFFKTNNVPVHLETALVEINEGSVTLKGKDGNTFTVDTDSVILSVGYKPAPIAEEGKHVHVIGD
;
A
#
# COMPACT_ATOMS: atom_id res chain seq x y z
N GLU A 1 -18.10 4.00 -7.34
CA GLU A 1 -18.78 4.41 -8.60
C GLU A 1 -18.26 5.76 -9.13
N LYS A 2 -18.06 6.77 -8.25
CA LYS A 2 -17.59 8.12 -8.67
C LYS A 2 -16.22 8.08 -9.34
N ASP A 3 -15.26 7.33 -8.80
CA ASP A 3 -13.90 7.23 -9.34
C ASP A 3 -13.88 6.53 -10.71
N LYS A 4 -14.69 5.49 -10.89
CA LYS A 4 -14.86 4.84 -12.19
C LYS A 4 -15.45 5.79 -13.23
N ALA A 5 -16.40 6.64 -12.84
CA ALA A 5 -16.98 7.66 -13.71
C ALA A 5 -15.95 8.72 -14.11
N LEU A 6 -15.06 9.12 -13.20
CA LEU A 6 -13.97 10.05 -13.46
C LEU A 6 -12.98 9.47 -14.48
N ILE A 7 -12.53 8.23 -14.27
CA ILE A 7 -11.63 7.56 -15.23
C ILE A 7 -12.29 7.46 -16.61
N SER A 8 -13.56 7.08 -16.68
CA SER A 8 -14.30 7.02 -17.94
C SER A 8 -14.42 8.39 -18.61
N TRP A 9 -14.51 9.45 -17.82
CA TRP A 9 -14.51 10.81 -18.33
C TRP A 9 -13.14 11.18 -18.90
N TYR A 10 -12.02 10.91 -18.20
CA TYR A 10 -10.67 11.16 -18.72
C TYR A 10 -10.42 10.43 -20.04
N ILE A 11 -10.81 9.17 -20.17
CA ILE A 11 -10.66 8.41 -21.42
C ILE A 11 -11.39 9.11 -22.57
N ARG A 12 -12.62 9.58 -22.34
CA ARG A 12 -13.39 10.33 -23.36
C ARG A 12 -12.77 11.69 -23.67
N GLU A 13 -12.24 12.39 -22.66
CA GLU A 13 -11.62 13.70 -22.90
C GLU A 13 -10.33 13.56 -23.72
N ILE A 14 -9.45 12.64 -23.37
CA ILE A 14 -8.19 12.39 -24.10
C ILE A 14 -8.47 12.12 -25.59
N SER A 15 -9.53 11.38 -25.91
CA SER A 15 -9.88 11.05 -27.30
C SER A 15 -10.31 12.25 -28.15
N LYS A 16 -10.61 13.40 -27.54
CA LYS A 16 -10.99 14.64 -28.26
C LYS A 16 -9.78 15.46 -28.75
N TYR A 17 -8.59 15.13 -28.28
CA TYR A 17 -7.36 15.86 -28.58
C TYR A 17 -6.43 15.02 -29.47
N PRO A 18 -5.57 15.65 -30.26
CA PRO A 18 -4.60 14.96 -31.11
C PRO A 18 -3.44 14.37 -30.28
N ILE A 19 -3.76 13.47 -29.35
CA ILE A 19 -2.81 12.78 -28.49
C ILE A 19 -2.61 11.36 -29.03
N ASP A 20 -1.36 11.02 -29.35
CA ASP A 20 -0.99 9.68 -29.78
C ASP A 20 -0.75 8.79 -28.53
N VAL A 21 -1.69 7.91 -28.24
CA VAL A 21 -1.64 7.00 -27.09
C VAL A 21 -1.12 5.64 -27.53
N LYS A 22 0.06 5.25 -27.04
CA LYS A 22 0.69 3.94 -27.28
C LYS A 22 0.38 2.99 -26.14
N MET A 23 -0.67 2.20 -26.27
CA MET A 23 -1.00 1.16 -25.29
C MET A 23 -0.06 -0.06 -25.44
N ASN A 24 0.13 -0.81 -24.33
CA ASN A 24 0.97 -2.00 -24.30
C ASN A 24 2.41 -1.78 -24.83
N THR A 25 2.95 -0.58 -24.58
CA THR A 25 4.27 -0.18 -25.06
C THR A 25 5.13 0.15 -23.85
N GLU A 26 6.09 -0.69 -23.55
CA GLU A 26 7.06 -0.48 -22.49
C GLU A 26 8.24 0.37 -23.00
N ILE A 27 8.55 1.43 -22.27
CA ILE A 27 9.73 2.27 -22.52
C ILE A 27 10.83 1.84 -21.56
N THR A 28 11.90 1.29 -22.10
CA THR A 28 13.07 0.83 -21.33
C THR A 28 14.23 1.84 -21.37
N ASP A 29 14.27 2.70 -22.38
CA ASP A 29 15.27 3.75 -22.53
C ASP A 29 14.61 5.09 -22.91
N VAL A 30 14.53 5.99 -21.94
CA VAL A 30 13.96 7.32 -22.15
C VAL A 30 14.84 8.18 -23.07
N LYS A 31 16.16 7.94 -23.10
CA LYS A 31 17.09 8.71 -23.94
C LYS A 31 16.94 8.39 -25.43
N ALA A 32 16.34 7.25 -25.76
CA ALA A 32 16.05 6.89 -27.14
C ALA A 32 14.80 7.59 -27.71
N LEU A 33 14.07 8.33 -26.86
CA LEU A 33 12.89 9.08 -27.30
C LEU A 33 13.31 10.43 -27.87
N GLU A 34 12.85 10.70 -29.09
CA GLU A 34 13.14 11.95 -29.82
C GLU A 34 12.00 12.96 -29.63
N PHE A 35 11.91 13.55 -28.40
CA PHE A 35 10.98 14.61 -28.07
C PHE A 35 11.70 15.81 -27.45
N ASP A 36 11.12 17.00 -27.62
CA ASP A 36 11.65 18.25 -27.03
C ASP A 36 11.61 18.20 -25.49
N GLU A 37 10.54 17.66 -24.93
CA GLU A 37 10.34 17.51 -23.49
C GLU A 37 9.69 16.15 -23.19
N ILE A 38 10.15 15.49 -22.14
CA ILE A 38 9.68 14.19 -21.70
C ILE A 38 9.21 14.28 -20.25
N ILE A 39 8.01 13.81 -19.98
CA ILE A 39 7.46 13.69 -18.62
C ILE A 39 7.43 12.21 -18.24
N VAL A 40 8.14 11.87 -17.17
CA VAL A 40 8.18 10.53 -16.59
C VAL A 40 7.24 10.48 -15.40
N ALA A 41 6.14 9.76 -15.53
CA ALA A 41 5.09 9.62 -14.52
C ALA A 41 4.83 8.13 -14.22
N THR A 42 5.89 7.37 -13.95
CA THR A 42 5.83 5.90 -13.78
C THR A 42 5.50 5.44 -12.37
N GLY A 43 5.25 6.40 -11.46
CA GLY A 43 4.74 6.14 -10.11
C GLY A 43 5.76 5.52 -9.16
N ALA A 44 5.27 4.68 -8.27
CA ALA A 44 6.01 4.13 -7.15
C ALA A 44 5.90 2.60 -7.08
N LYS A 45 6.83 1.98 -6.37
CA LYS A 45 6.79 0.54 -6.03
C LYS A 45 6.64 0.35 -4.53
N ALA A 46 5.97 -0.72 -4.11
CA ALA A 46 5.87 -1.09 -2.71
C ALA A 46 7.27 -1.24 -2.08
N LYS A 47 7.40 -0.81 -0.83
CA LYS A 47 8.63 -1.03 -0.06
C LYS A 47 8.70 -2.50 0.34
N ASN A 48 9.81 -3.15 0.01
CA ASN A 48 10.10 -4.48 0.50
C ASN A 48 10.69 -4.41 1.91
N LEU A 49 10.33 -5.36 2.76
CA LEU A 49 10.98 -5.58 4.05
C LEU A 49 11.97 -6.74 3.88
N PRO A 50 13.29 -6.47 3.97
CA PRO A 50 14.32 -7.51 3.85
C PRO A 50 14.45 -8.30 5.16
N ILE A 51 13.36 -8.94 5.58
CA ILE A 51 13.28 -9.77 6.77
C ILE A 51 13.03 -11.22 6.38
N LYS A 52 13.31 -12.13 7.28
CA LYS A 52 13.02 -13.55 7.09
C LYS A 52 11.52 -13.77 6.86
N GLY A 53 11.16 -14.44 5.80
CA GLY A 53 9.77 -14.72 5.41
C GLY A 53 9.03 -13.53 4.79
N GLY A 54 9.68 -12.37 4.59
CA GLY A 54 9.05 -11.19 4.00
C GLY A 54 8.51 -11.41 2.58
N ASP A 55 9.10 -12.33 1.84
CA ASP A 55 8.70 -12.74 0.50
C ASP A 55 7.40 -13.58 0.46
N THR A 56 6.98 -14.11 1.60
CA THR A 56 5.73 -14.87 1.72
C THR A 56 4.51 -13.99 1.95
N ALA A 57 4.72 -12.73 2.31
CA ALA A 57 3.66 -11.79 2.58
C ALA A 57 2.96 -11.31 1.29
N ILE A 58 1.73 -10.85 1.45
CA ILE A 58 0.94 -10.24 0.38
C ILE A 58 1.21 -8.74 0.40
N GLU A 59 1.61 -8.15 -0.72
CA GLU A 59 1.66 -6.70 -0.83
C GLU A 59 0.25 -6.10 -0.81
N ALA A 60 0.08 -4.95 -0.16
CA ALA A 60 -1.21 -4.26 -0.07
C ALA A 60 -1.84 -4.06 -1.45
N ILE A 61 -1.05 -3.71 -2.47
CA ILE A 61 -1.53 -3.50 -3.84
C ILE A 61 -2.06 -4.80 -4.46
N ASP A 62 -1.40 -5.94 -4.23
CA ASP A 62 -1.84 -7.24 -4.75
C ASP A 62 -3.18 -7.66 -4.13
N TYR A 63 -3.36 -7.39 -2.81
CA TYR A 63 -4.63 -7.62 -2.14
C TYR A 63 -5.74 -6.72 -2.70
N LEU A 64 -5.49 -5.42 -2.84
CA LEU A 64 -6.47 -4.44 -3.31
C LEU A 64 -6.90 -4.67 -4.77
N LEU A 65 -5.98 -5.12 -5.63
CA LEU A 65 -6.26 -5.46 -7.02
C LEU A 65 -6.90 -6.86 -7.18
N GLY A 66 -6.93 -7.67 -6.13
CA GLY A 66 -7.42 -9.05 -6.19
C GLY A 66 -6.44 -10.01 -6.88
N ASN A 67 -5.17 -9.64 -7.00
CA ASN A 67 -4.13 -10.51 -7.57
C ASN A 67 -3.76 -11.64 -6.61
N LYS A 68 -3.86 -11.38 -5.30
CA LYS A 68 -3.63 -12.36 -4.24
C LYS A 68 -4.73 -12.28 -3.19
N GLU A 69 -5.17 -13.44 -2.74
CA GLU A 69 -6.17 -13.58 -1.68
C GLU A 69 -5.52 -14.01 -0.38
N VAL A 70 -6.08 -13.56 0.74
CA VAL A 70 -5.69 -14.04 2.08
C VAL A 70 -6.20 -15.46 2.30
N LYS A 71 -5.35 -16.28 2.89
CA LYS A 71 -5.73 -17.62 3.36
C LYS A 71 -6.24 -17.53 4.80
N GLY A 72 -7.11 -18.44 5.18
CA GLY A 72 -7.63 -18.54 6.54
C GLY A 72 -8.44 -17.33 7.01
N GLU A 73 -8.58 -17.19 8.32
CA GLU A 73 -9.35 -16.11 8.96
C GLU A 73 -8.47 -15.08 9.65
N ASP A 74 -7.36 -15.51 10.24
CA ASP A 74 -6.48 -14.68 11.04
C ASP A 74 -5.47 -13.98 10.12
N VAL A 75 -5.52 -12.64 10.04
CA VAL A 75 -4.73 -11.85 9.10
C VAL A 75 -4.00 -10.72 9.83
N VAL A 76 -2.68 -10.71 9.76
CA VAL A 76 -1.88 -9.60 10.28
C VAL A 76 -1.62 -8.59 9.17
N VAL A 77 -1.98 -7.33 9.42
CA VAL A 77 -1.71 -6.19 8.55
C VAL A 77 -0.56 -5.38 9.15
N ILE A 78 0.57 -5.34 8.46
CA ILE A 78 1.76 -4.59 8.86
C ILE A 78 1.73 -3.21 8.22
N GLY A 79 1.65 -2.18 9.05
CA GLY A 79 1.50 -0.79 8.69
C GLY A 79 0.09 -0.27 8.95
N GLY A 80 -0.03 0.63 9.94
CA GLY A 80 -1.28 1.27 10.38
C GLY A 80 -1.51 2.63 9.72
N GLY A 81 -0.95 2.88 8.53
CA GLY A 81 -1.31 4.02 7.69
C GLY A 81 -2.74 3.90 7.14
N LEU A 82 -3.20 4.89 6.37
CA LEU A 82 -4.57 4.90 5.85
C LEU A 82 -4.90 3.60 5.08
N THR A 83 -4.05 3.23 4.13
CA THR A 83 -4.25 2.01 3.31
C THR A 83 -4.32 0.74 4.16
N GLY A 84 -3.42 0.59 5.15
CA GLY A 84 -3.43 -0.59 6.03
C GLY A 84 -4.68 -0.65 6.89
N CYS A 85 -5.13 0.49 7.40
CA CYS A 85 -6.39 0.58 8.15
C CYS A 85 -7.61 0.28 7.27
N GLU A 86 -7.66 0.79 6.03
CA GLU A 86 -8.75 0.48 5.09
C GLU A 86 -8.78 -1.01 4.71
N ILE A 87 -7.61 -1.65 4.54
CA ILE A 87 -7.50 -3.10 4.32
C ILE A 87 -8.01 -3.87 5.54
N ALA A 88 -7.60 -3.49 6.75
CA ALA A 88 -8.07 -4.14 7.97
C ALA A 88 -9.58 -4.00 8.15
N TYR A 89 -10.13 -2.84 7.82
CA TYR A 89 -11.57 -2.60 7.79
C TYR A 89 -12.28 -3.51 6.78
N ASP A 90 -11.80 -3.59 5.54
CA ASP A 90 -12.35 -4.46 4.50
C ASP A 90 -12.29 -5.95 4.90
N LEU A 91 -11.16 -6.39 5.47
CA LEU A 91 -11.00 -7.74 6.00
C LEU A 91 -12.05 -8.06 7.08
N TYR A 92 -12.25 -7.14 8.03
CA TYR A 92 -13.25 -7.30 9.08
C TYR A 92 -14.66 -7.43 8.50
N LEU A 93 -15.03 -6.59 7.52
CA LEU A 93 -16.33 -6.67 6.86
C LEU A 93 -16.52 -7.96 6.07
N LYS A 94 -15.44 -8.59 5.62
CA LYS A 94 -15.44 -9.92 4.98
C LYS A 94 -15.45 -11.08 5.98
N GLY A 95 -15.58 -10.80 7.28
CA GLY A 95 -15.62 -11.81 8.34
C GLY A 95 -14.25 -12.38 8.72
N LYS A 96 -13.16 -11.73 8.32
CA LYS A 96 -11.80 -12.07 8.76
C LYS A 96 -11.51 -11.43 10.13
N LYS A 97 -10.42 -11.86 10.75
CA LYS A 97 -9.94 -11.39 12.06
C LYS A 97 -8.63 -10.62 11.87
N PRO A 98 -8.68 -9.34 11.44
CA PRO A 98 -7.47 -8.56 11.24
C PRO A 98 -6.81 -8.18 12.56
N VAL A 99 -5.46 -8.17 12.57
CA VAL A 99 -4.63 -7.59 13.60
C VAL A 99 -3.75 -6.53 12.94
N ILE A 100 -3.73 -5.30 13.46
CA ILE A 100 -2.92 -4.21 12.91
C ILE A 100 -1.64 -4.06 13.72
N VAL A 101 -0.51 -3.98 13.04
CA VAL A 101 0.81 -3.73 13.64
C VAL A 101 1.38 -2.44 13.06
N GLU A 102 1.68 -1.46 13.91
CA GLU A 102 2.17 -0.15 13.54
C GLU A 102 3.40 0.25 14.39
N MET A 103 4.42 0.79 13.72
CA MET A 103 5.65 1.23 14.37
C MET A 103 5.49 2.59 15.09
N GLN A 104 4.54 3.40 14.66
CA GLN A 104 4.22 4.69 15.27
C GLN A 104 3.38 4.50 16.54
N ASP A 105 3.23 5.57 17.28
CA ASP A 105 2.43 5.63 18.52
C ASP A 105 0.92 5.79 18.28
N ASP A 106 0.49 5.96 17.02
CA ASP A 106 -0.92 6.02 16.63
C ASP A 106 -1.12 5.53 15.18
N LEU A 107 -2.36 5.22 14.83
CA LEU A 107 -2.76 4.89 13.47
C LEU A 107 -2.89 6.17 12.63
N ILE A 108 -2.61 6.05 11.33
CA ILE A 108 -2.85 7.09 10.32
C ILE A 108 -2.23 8.44 10.74
N THR A 109 -0.95 8.42 11.03
CA THR A 109 -0.21 9.61 11.49
C THR A 109 0.17 10.57 10.36
N THR A 110 -0.06 10.20 9.10
CA THR A 110 0.28 11.00 7.92
C THR A 110 -0.51 12.31 7.92
N PRO A 111 0.15 13.48 7.83
CA PRO A 111 -0.53 14.78 7.76
C PRO A 111 -1.39 14.94 6.50
N GLY A 112 -2.44 15.75 6.58
CA GLY A 112 -3.30 16.11 5.44
C GLY A 112 -4.42 15.13 5.13
N ILE A 113 -4.53 14.04 5.85
CA ILE A 113 -5.65 13.10 5.69
C ILE A 113 -6.90 13.64 6.38
N CYS A 114 -8.05 13.48 5.73
CA CYS A 114 -9.34 13.91 6.24
C CYS A 114 -9.62 13.33 7.63
N LEU A 115 -9.83 14.18 8.62
CA LEU A 115 -10.08 13.79 10.00
C LEU A 115 -11.32 12.88 10.15
N ALA A 116 -12.35 13.08 9.34
CA ALA A 116 -13.54 12.23 9.38
C ALA A 116 -13.22 10.76 9.09
N ASN A 117 -12.37 10.50 8.09
CA ASN A 117 -11.96 9.13 7.74
C ASN A 117 -11.07 8.53 8.83
N THR A 118 -10.11 9.29 9.32
CA THR A 118 -9.15 8.78 10.32
C THR A 118 -9.83 8.50 11.66
N SER A 119 -10.73 9.39 12.12
CA SER A 119 -11.49 9.18 13.35
C SER A 119 -12.42 7.98 13.22
N TYR A 120 -13.12 7.87 12.09
CA TYR A 120 -14.02 6.73 11.84
C TYR A 120 -13.31 5.39 11.96
N LEU A 121 -12.15 5.24 11.31
CA LEU A 121 -11.40 3.98 11.33
C LEU A 121 -10.88 3.64 12.74
N ARG A 122 -10.31 4.63 13.45
CA ARG A 122 -9.87 4.43 14.83
C ARG A 122 -11.00 4.00 15.76
N ASP A 123 -12.14 4.71 15.69
CA ASP A 123 -13.33 4.41 16.50
C ASP A 123 -13.90 3.04 16.13
N PHE A 124 -13.89 2.69 14.85
CA PHE A 124 -14.33 1.38 14.37
C PHE A 124 -13.49 0.25 15.00
N PHE A 125 -12.17 0.33 14.93
CA PHE A 125 -11.29 -0.71 15.48
C PHE A 125 -11.44 -0.84 16.98
N LYS A 126 -11.53 0.28 17.68
CA LYS A 126 -11.77 0.32 19.13
C LYS A 126 -13.11 -0.30 19.51
N THR A 127 -14.18 0.07 18.81
CA THR A 127 -15.54 -0.40 19.09
C THR A 127 -15.72 -1.88 18.83
N ASN A 128 -15.05 -2.38 17.79
CA ASN A 128 -15.13 -3.80 17.39
C ASN A 128 -14.01 -4.66 17.99
N ASN A 129 -13.21 -4.12 18.92
CA ASN A 129 -12.10 -4.81 19.56
C ASN A 129 -11.09 -5.43 18.56
N VAL A 130 -10.85 -4.77 17.44
CA VAL A 130 -9.79 -5.18 16.51
C VAL A 130 -8.44 -4.96 17.18
N PRO A 131 -7.58 -5.98 17.32
CA PRO A 131 -6.29 -5.82 17.97
C PRO A 131 -5.39 -4.87 17.18
N VAL A 132 -4.79 -3.89 17.89
CA VAL A 132 -3.84 -2.93 17.34
C VAL A 132 -2.59 -2.91 18.21
N HIS A 133 -1.46 -3.26 17.63
CA HIS A 133 -0.14 -3.20 18.27
C HIS A 133 0.58 -1.95 17.75
N LEU A 134 0.56 -0.88 18.54
CA LEU A 134 1.31 0.35 18.27
C LEU A 134 2.76 0.24 18.79
N GLU A 135 3.64 1.11 18.31
CA GLU A 135 5.06 1.14 18.67
C GLU A 135 5.72 -0.25 18.55
N THR A 136 5.26 -1.02 17.55
CA THR A 136 5.59 -2.43 17.37
C THR A 136 6.10 -2.68 15.95
N ALA A 137 7.26 -3.32 15.85
CA ALA A 137 7.90 -3.66 14.59
C ALA A 137 7.77 -5.14 14.26
N LEU A 138 7.59 -5.47 12.98
CA LEU A 138 7.71 -6.82 12.46
C LEU A 138 9.18 -7.23 12.40
N VAL A 139 9.52 -8.39 12.96
CA VAL A 139 10.87 -8.95 12.97
C VAL A 139 11.03 -10.03 11.91
N GLU A 140 10.13 -10.99 11.89
CA GLU A 140 10.12 -12.09 10.92
C GLU A 140 8.70 -12.64 10.72
N ILE A 141 8.51 -13.29 9.58
CA ILE A 141 7.30 -14.06 9.26
C ILE A 141 7.68 -15.53 9.28
N ASN A 142 6.95 -16.32 10.04
CA ASN A 142 7.11 -17.75 10.13
C ASN A 142 5.88 -18.47 9.57
N GLU A 143 5.95 -19.78 9.45
CA GLU A 143 4.78 -20.56 9.08
C GLU A 143 3.73 -20.48 10.22
N GLY A 144 2.56 -19.91 9.92
CA GLY A 144 1.45 -19.77 10.86
C GLY A 144 1.60 -18.67 11.92
N SER A 145 2.64 -17.83 11.87
CA SER A 145 2.80 -16.76 12.85
C SER A 145 3.74 -15.64 12.39
N VAL A 146 3.69 -14.50 13.07
CA VAL A 146 4.68 -13.42 12.97
C VAL A 146 5.37 -13.19 14.29
N THR A 147 6.66 -12.87 14.27
CA THR A 147 7.41 -12.38 15.42
C THR A 147 7.44 -10.87 15.39
N LEU A 148 6.98 -10.26 16.46
CA LEU A 148 6.88 -8.81 16.64
C LEU A 148 7.82 -8.36 17.76
N LYS A 149 8.25 -7.10 17.70
CA LYS A 149 9.08 -6.46 18.73
C LYS A 149 8.41 -5.17 19.19
N GLY A 150 8.04 -5.12 20.45
CA GLY A 150 7.47 -3.95 21.09
C GLY A 150 8.48 -2.85 21.40
N LYS A 151 7.98 -1.69 21.82
CA LYS A 151 8.77 -0.52 22.26
C LYS A 151 9.76 -0.85 23.39
N ASP A 152 9.39 -1.76 24.28
CA ASP A 152 10.23 -2.22 25.40
C ASP A 152 11.39 -3.11 24.97
N GLY A 153 11.48 -3.42 23.67
CA GLY A 153 12.50 -4.29 23.09
C GLY A 153 12.20 -5.78 23.19
N ASN A 154 11.14 -6.17 23.90
CA ASN A 154 10.71 -7.56 24.02
C ASN A 154 10.06 -8.05 22.72
N THR A 155 10.29 -9.32 22.40
CA THR A 155 9.67 -9.98 21.26
C THR A 155 8.54 -10.88 21.73
N PHE A 156 7.50 -10.96 20.89
CA PHE A 156 6.36 -11.85 21.08
C PHE A 156 5.85 -12.35 19.72
N THR A 157 5.04 -13.36 19.70
CA THR A 157 4.46 -13.93 18.49
C THR A 157 2.95 -13.68 18.42
N VAL A 158 2.45 -13.52 17.22
CA VAL A 158 1.02 -13.47 16.90
C VAL A 158 0.75 -14.54 15.83
N ASP A 159 -0.18 -15.44 16.13
CA ASP A 159 -0.61 -16.46 15.18
C ASP A 159 -1.38 -15.81 14.03
N THR A 160 -1.16 -16.28 12.80
CA THR A 160 -1.81 -15.73 11.59
C THR A 160 -1.77 -16.72 10.45
N ASP A 161 -2.82 -16.71 9.64
CA ASP A 161 -2.89 -17.48 8.39
C ASP A 161 -2.29 -16.72 7.20
N SER A 162 -2.30 -15.39 7.27
CA SER A 162 -1.81 -14.51 6.20
C SER A 162 -1.25 -13.21 6.74
N VAL A 163 -0.25 -12.67 6.04
CA VAL A 163 0.35 -11.37 6.36
C VAL A 163 0.22 -10.44 5.16
N ILE A 164 -0.29 -9.22 5.39
CA ILE A 164 -0.33 -8.16 4.39
C ILE A 164 0.67 -7.06 4.78
N LEU A 165 1.55 -6.69 3.85
CA LEU A 165 2.49 -5.58 4.02
C LEU A 165 1.90 -4.29 3.43
N SER A 166 1.64 -3.31 4.28
CA SER A 166 1.18 -1.97 3.94
C SER A 166 2.15 -0.90 4.46
N VAL A 167 3.44 -1.09 4.19
CA VAL A 167 4.54 -0.28 4.75
C VAL A 167 4.94 0.90 3.84
N GLY A 168 4.07 1.26 2.93
CA GLY A 168 4.21 2.39 2.02
C GLY A 168 4.97 2.06 0.74
N TYR A 169 5.23 3.12 -0.04
CA TYR A 169 5.82 3.06 -1.37
C TYR A 169 7.10 3.87 -1.41
N LYS A 170 7.91 3.64 -2.44
CA LYS A 170 9.05 4.48 -2.83
C LYS A 170 8.92 4.85 -4.30
N PRO A 171 9.30 6.08 -4.68
CA PRO A 171 9.36 6.47 -6.09
C PRO A 171 10.16 5.47 -6.92
N ALA A 172 9.67 5.17 -8.11
CA ALA A 172 10.31 4.23 -9.03
C ALA A 172 10.33 4.77 -10.47
N PRO A 173 10.90 5.97 -10.69
CA PRO A 173 11.00 6.52 -12.02
C PRO A 173 11.95 5.68 -12.88
N ILE A 174 11.64 5.58 -14.18
CA ILE A 174 12.50 4.88 -15.17
C ILE A 174 13.65 5.75 -15.70
N ALA A 175 13.71 7.03 -15.31
CA ALA A 175 14.77 7.95 -15.65
C ALA A 175 14.99 8.95 -14.51
N GLU A 176 16.14 9.61 -14.53
CA GLU A 176 16.47 10.72 -13.63
C GLU A 176 16.00 12.05 -14.20
N GLU A 177 15.74 13.02 -13.32
CA GLU A 177 15.45 14.42 -13.67
C GLU A 177 16.60 15.00 -14.49
N GLY A 178 16.27 15.77 -15.54
CA GLY A 178 17.26 16.35 -16.44
C GLY A 178 16.74 17.60 -17.15
N LYS A 179 17.55 18.17 -18.04
CA LYS A 179 17.19 19.42 -18.72
C LYS A 179 15.88 19.33 -19.50
N HIS A 180 15.61 18.19 -20.09
CA HIS A 180 14.42 17.92 -20.93
C HIS A 180 13.64 16.67 -20.46
N VAL A 181 13.94 16.20 -19.26
CA VAL A 181 13.28 15.05 -18.65
C VAL A 181 12.75 15.48 -17.29
N HIS A 182 11.44 15.44 -17.11
CA HIS A 182 10.75 15.85 -15.90
C HIS A 182 10.14 14.63 -15.23
N VAL A 183 10.53 14.37 -13.98
CA VAL A 183 9.99 13.27 -13.18
C VAL A 183 8.88 13.81 -12.29
N ILE A 184 7.68 13.27 -12.43
CA ILE A 184 6.50 13.69 -11.66
C ILE A 184 5.78 12.50 -11.02
N GLY A 185 4.96 12.79 -10.01
CA GLY A 185 4.19 11.80 -9.25
C GLY A 185 4.92 11.34 -7.98
N ASP A 186 4.43 10.27 -7.39
CA ASP A 186 4.95 9.72 -6.13
C ASP A 186 6.20 8.84 -6.36
#